data_bda952a9c7343b7b7a33dbe0a95a49cc
#
_entry.id   bda952a9c7343b7b7a33dbe0a95a49cc
#
_cell.length_a   1.000
_cell.length_b   1.000
_cell.length_c   1.000
_cell.angle_alpha   90.00
_cell.angle_beta   90.00
_cell.angle_gamma   90.00
#
_symmetry.space_group_name_H-M   'P 1'
#
loop_
_entity.id
_entity.type
_entity.pdbx_description
1 polymer ?
#
loop_
_entity_poly.entity_id
_entity_poly.type
_entity_poly.pdbx_seq_one_letter_code
_entity_poly.pdbx_strand_id
1 'polypeptide(L)' 'MPTKLIDVFLRDEYLRSYSIALGFVHAPIFEQDYVDRARAQMVADGWSDEEVRQARFVVRDE' A
#
# COMPACT_ATOMS: atom_id res chain seq x y z
N MET A 1 0.72 -6.86 -16.53
CA MET A 1 1.26 -7.00 -15.17
C MET A 1 0.16 -6.69 -14.17
N PRO A 2 0.08 -7.46 -13.09
CA PRO A 2 -0.97 -7.20 -12.10
C PRO A 2 -0.69 -5.88 -11.38
N THR A 3 -1.65 -5.00 -11.43
CA THR A 3 -1.60 -3.73 -10.70
C THR A 3 -2.81 -3.68 -9.77
N LYS A 4 -2.58 -3.26 -8.56
CA LYS A 4 -3.65 -3.15 -7.56
C LYS A 4 -3.64 -1.75 -6.97
N LEU A 5 -4.83 -1.32 -6.55
CA LEU A 5 -4.99 -0.08 -5.81
C LEU A 5 -4.99 -0.41 -4.32
N ILE A 6 -4.19 0.34 -3.58
CA ILE A 6 -4.12 0.19 -2.14
C ILE A 6 -4.71 1.45 -1.52
N ASP A 7 -5.92 1.34 -0.99
CA ASP A 7 -6.56 2.47 -0.32
C ASP A 7 -5.99 2.60 1.08
N VAL A 8 -5.61 3.80 1.47
CA VAL A 8 -5.01 4.07 2.76
C VAL A 8 -5.97 4.87 3.62
N PHE A 9 -6.23 4.36 4.82
CA PHE A 9 -7.07 5.03 5.81
C PHE A 9 -6.27 5.28 7.09
N LEU A 10 -6.45 6.44 7.66
CA LEU A 10 -5.86 6.76 8.95
C LEU A 10 -6.96 7.29 9.86
N ARG A 11 -7.14 6.65 11.02
CA ARG A 11 -8.20 7.00 11.98
C ARG A 11 -9.58 7.00 11.31
N ASP A 12 -9.82 5.96 10.50
CA ASP A 12 -11.06 5.77 9.75
C ASP A 12 -11.34 6.84 8.70
N GLU A 13 -10.35 7.63 8.34
CA GLU A 13 -10.45 8.66 7.32
C GLU A 13 -9.63 8.27 6.12
N TYR A 14 -10.24 8.31 4.94
CA TYR A 14 -9.55 8.01 3.70
C TYR A 14 -8.51 9.09 3.39
N LEU A 15 -7.27 8.65 3.13
CA LEU A 15 -6.19 9.57 2.78
C LEU A 15 -5.92 9.58 1.28
N ARG A 16 -5.61 8.44 0.73
CA ARG A 16 -5.28 8.34 -0.69
C ARG A 16 -5.19 6.88 -1.11
N SER A 17 -5.02 6.65 -2.41
CA SER A 17 -4.77 5.32 -2.96
C SER A 17 -3.43 5.33 -3.68
N TYR A 18 -2.72 4.21 -3.59
CA TYR A 18 -1.50 3.99 -4.34
C TYR A 18 -1.75 2.92 -5.39
N SER A 19 -1.27 3.16 -6.60
CA SER A 19 -1.30 2.16 -7.66
C SER A 19 0.04 1.43 -7.64
N ILE A 20 0.01 0.15 -7.30
CA ILE A 20 1.21 -0.66 -7.10
C ILE A 20 1.24 -1.80 -8.11
N ALA A 21 2.36 -1.92 -8.84
CA ALA A 21 2.60 -3.02 -9.75
C ALA A 21 3.81 -3.82 -9.28
N LEU A 22 3.65 -5.12 -9.11
CA LEU A 22 4.70 -6.03 -8.65
C LEU A 22 4.98 -7.11 -9.69
N GLY A 23 5.21 -6.71 -10.95
CA GLY A 23 5.30 -7.63 -12.08
C GLY A 23 6.62 -8.36 -12.26
N PHE A 24 7.64 -8.03 -11.48
CA PHE A 24 8.98 -8.60 -11.70
C PHE A 24 9.45 -9.55 -10.60
N VAL A 25 8.56 -9.98 -9.73
CA VAL A 25 8.92 -10.91 -8.66
C VAL A 25 8.80 -12.33 -9.16
N HIS A 26 9.77 -13.17 -8.82
CA HIS A 26 9.79 -14.57 -9.20
C HIS A 26 9.06 -15.48 -8.20
N ALA A 27 8.68 -14.95 -7.07
CA ALA A 27 7.95 -15.68 -6.03
C ALA A 27 6.45 -15.39 -6.14
N PRO A 28 5.59 -16.21 -5.54
CA PRO A 28 4.17 -15.88 -5.46
C PRO A 28 3.96 -14.52 -4.83
N ILE A 29 3.01 -13.75 -5.37
CA ILE A 29 2.70 -12.41 -4.90
C ILE A 29 1.46 -12.48 -4.01
N PHE A 30 1.58 -12.00 -2.79
CA PHE A 30 0.49 -11.96 -1.82
C PHE A 30 0.03 -10.52 -1.63
N GLU A 31 -1.18 -10.34 -1.10
CA GLU A 31 -1.69 -8.99 -0.81
C GLU A 31 -0.76 -8.23 0.13
N GLN A 32 -0.11 -8.93 1.05
CA GLN A 32 0.83 -8.29 1.97
C GLN A 32 1.99 -7.61 1.24
N ASP A 33 2.41 -8.16 0.09
CA ASP A 33 3.48 -7.54 -0.69
C ASP A 33 3.07 -6.16 -1.20
N TYR A 34 1.82 -6.02 -1.63
CA TYR A 34 1.29 -4.72 -2.06
C TYR A 34 1.19 -3.75 -0.89
N VAL A 35 0.73 -4.24 0.26
CA VAL A 35 0.63 -3.41 1.47
C VAL A 35 2.01 -2.92 1.90
N ASP A 36 3.01 -3.79 1.87
CA ASP A 36 4.38 -3.41 2.26
C ASP A 36 4.93 -2.34 1.32
N ARG A 37 4.65 -2.45 0.03
CA ARG A 37 5.09 -1.44 -0.92
C ARG A 37 4.36 -0.11 -0.69
N ALA A 38 3.07 -0.15 -0.37
CA ALA A 38 2.32 1.05 -0.06
C ALA A 38 2.86 1.75 1.18
N ARG A 39 3.25 0.98 2.21
CA ARG A 39 3.90 1.55 3.39
C ARG A 39 5.18 2.28 3.05
N ALA A 40 6.00 1.67 2.19
CA ALA A 40 7.23 2.30 1.74
C ALA A 40 6.95 3.61 1.00
N GLN A 41 5.89 3.66 0.21
CA GLN A 41 5.49 4.88 -0.48
C GLN A 41 5.05 5.96 0.51
N MET A 42 4.34 5.59 1.57
CA MET A 42 3.95 6.55 2.60
C MET A 42 5.18 7.17 3.26
N VAL A 43 6.17 6.36 3.59
CA VAL A 43 7.42 6.85 4.18
C VAL A 43 8.11 7.82 3.22
N ALA A 44 8.16 7.49 1.94
CA ALA A 44 8.76 8.34 0.92
C ALA A 44 8.00 9.67 0.77
N ASP A 45 6.68 9.65 1.02
CA ASP A 45 5.84 10.85 0.94
C ASP A 45 5.95 11.72 2.19
N GLY A 46 6.68 11.29 3.20
CA GLY A 46 6.92 12.08 4.40
C GLY A 46 6.06 11.74 5.61
N TRP A 47 5.26 10.66 5.55
CA TRP A 47 4.49 10.21 6.70
C TRP A 47 5.41 9.63 7.77
N SER A 48 5.08 9.82 9.03
CA SER A 48 5.88 9.29 10.13
C SER A 48 5.69 7.77 10.27
N ASP A 49 6.67 7.10 10.88
CA ASP A 49 6.57 5.67 11.12
C ASP A 49 5.33 5.31 11.94
N GLU A 50 4.99 6.14 12.90
CA GLU A 50 3.82 5.92 13.73
C GLU A 50 2.53 6.01 12.92
N GLU A 51 2.44 7.01 12.04
CA GLU A 51 1.27 7.15 11.17
C GLU A 51 1.14 5.96 10.22
N VAL A 52 2.25 5.50 9.67
CA VAL A 52 2.26 4.34 8.78
C VAL A 52 1.79 3.09 9.51
N ARG A 53 2.21 2.90 10.78
CA ARG A 53 1.77 1.76 11.57
C ARG A 53 0.29 1.82 11.91
N GLN A 54 -0.26 3.02 12.12
CA GLN A 54 -1.67 3.19 12.43
C GLN A 54 -2.56 3.11 11.20
N ALA A 55 -1.99 3.27 10.02
CA ALA A 55 -2.76 3.26 8.79
C ALA A 55 -3.35 1.89 8.48
N ARG A 56 -4.56 1.89 7.92
CA ARG A 56 -5.21 0.68 7.44
C ARG A 56 -5.12 0.66 5.92
N PHE A 57 -4.80 -0.49 5.38
CA PHE A 57 -4.63 -0.66 3.94
C PHE A 57 -5.68 -1.64 3.41
N VAL A 58 -6.38 -1.22 2.36
CA VAL A 58 -7.37 -2.06 1.69
C VAL A 58 -6.90 -2.28 0.26
N VAL A 59 -6.70 -3.54 -0.12
CA VAL A 59 -6.21 -3.91 -1.43
C VAL A 59 -7.40 -4.12 -2.36
N ARG A 60 -7.41 -3.43 -3.49
CA ARG A 60 -8.44 -3.58 -4.52
C ARG A 60 -7.79 -3.86 -5.87
N ASP A 61 -8.46 -4.63 -6.71
CA ASP A 61 -8.03 -4.80 -8.09
C ASP A 61 -8.31 -3.52 -8.87
N GLU A 62 -7.36 -3.15 -9.72
CA GLU A 62 -7.49 -1.96 -10.54
C GLU A 62 -8.34 -2.22 -11.78
#